data_aa08d9209d38d0ef79aba5f23e159a0e
#
_entry.id   aa08d9209d38d0ef79aba5f23e159a0e
#
_cell.length_a   1.000
_cell.length_b   1.000
_cell.length_c   1.000
_cell.angle_alpha   90.00
_cell.angle_beta   90.00
_cell.angle_gamma   90.00
#
_symmetry.space_group_name_H-M   'P 1'
#
loop_
_entity.id
_entity.type
_entity.pdbx_description
1 polymer ?
#
loop_
_entity_poly.entity_id
_entity_poly.type
_entity_poly.pdbx_seq_one_letter_code
_entity_poly.pdbx_strand_id
1 'polypeptide(L)'
;MHITVSDDLEMRAIVWPTSEVADLLPKPKSDYGNISSSSDTCLIIYIGNMTMDDYAEYVNECIQKGFTKDLSQTDDHYHADNADGYHVLVEYRGFNTVFIRIDD
;
A
#
# COMPACT_ATOMS: atom_id res chain seq x y z
N MET A 1 -1.94 -12.43 -28.26
CA MET A 1 -1.81 -12.10 -27.51
C MET A 1 -2.08 -11.55 -26.70
N HIS A 2 -2.20 -11.46 -26.22
CA HIS A 2 -2.28 -10.87 -25.46
C HIS A 2 -1.97 -10.57 -24.49
N ILE A 3 -1.31 -10.95 -24.58
CA ILE A 3 -1.15 -10.73 -23.38
C ILE A 3 -1.63 -9.67 -22.73
N THR A 4 -2.25 -9.72 -21.80
CA THR A 4 -2.76 -8.60 -21.23
C THR A 4 -1.98 -8.25 -19.98
N VAL A 5 -1.93 -7.01 -19.69
CA VAL A 5 -1.21 -6.53 -18.55
C VAL A 5 -1.75 -7.08 -17.26
N SER A 6 -3.04 -7.34 -17.21
CA SER A 6 -3.64 -7.86 -15.99
C SER A 6 -3.05 -9.18 -15.55
N ASP A 7 -2.42 -9.89 -16.46
CA ASP A 7 -1.76 -11.13 -16.11
C ASP A 7 -0.61 -10.91 -15.14
N ASP A 8 -0.09 -9.70 -15.08
CA ASP A 8 1.02 -9.39 -14.21
C ASP A 8 0.62 -9.26 -12.75
N LEU A 9 -0.67 -9.04 -12.48
CA LEU A 9 -1.15 -8.87 -11.12
C LEU A 9 -1.81 -10.15 -10.62
N GLU A 10 -0.97 -11.15 -10.41
CA GLU A 10 -1.45 -12.41 -9.92
C GLU A 10 -1.62 -12.35 -8.41
N MET A 11 -2.86 -12.28 -7.97
CA MET A 11 -3.15 -12.18 -6.54
C MET A 11 -3.06 -13.55 -5.89
N ARG A 12 -2.45 -13.60 -4.71
CA ARG A 12 -2.24 -14.85 -3.99
C ARG A 12 -2.09 -14.53 -2.50
N ALA A 13 -2.05 -15.56 -1.67
CA ALA A 13 -1.72 -15.37 -0.27
C ALA A 13 -0.27 -14.90 -0.18
N ILE A 14 -0.05 -13.87 0.62
CA ILE A 14 1.28 -13.28 0.81
C ILE A 14 1.60 -13.20 2.29
N VAL A 15 2.90 -13.06 2.59
CA VAL A 15 3.38 -12.76 3.92
C VAL A 15 3.86 -11.32 3.90
N TRP A 16 3.43 -10.53 4.90
CA TRP A 16 3.85 -9.13 4.99
C TRP A 16 5.37 -9.09 5.10
N PRO A 17 6.03 -8.27 4.28
CA PRO A 17 7.50 -8.21 4.29
C PRO A 17 8.05 -7.73 5.61
N THR A 18 9.31 -8.09 5.88
CA THR A 18 10.00 -7.70 7.11
C THR A 18 11.09 -6.67 6.85
N SER A 19 11.07 -6.01 5.69
CA SER A 19 12.04 -4.98 5.35
C SER A 19 11.84 -3.73 6.23
N GLU A 20 12.83 -2.85 6.21
CA GLU A 20 12.77 -1.62 7.01
C GLU A 20 11.55 -0.78 6.63
N VAL A 21 11.29 -0.60 5.33
CA VAL A 21 10.15 0.24 4.92
C VAL A 21 8.82 -0.43 5.25
N ALA A 22 8.74 -1.75 5.18
CA ALA A 22 7.52 -2.45 5.54
C ALA A 22 7.18 -2.27 7.02
N ASP A 23 8.20 -2.18 7.87
CA ASP A 23 8.00 -1.97 9.30
C ASP A 23 7.48 -0.57 9.62
N LEU A 24 7.65 0.38 8.71
CA LEU A 24 7.13 1.73 8.90
C LEU A 24 5.64 1.83 8.63
N LEU A 25 5.08 0.85 7.93
CA LEU A 25 3.68 0.83 7.55
C LEU A 25 2.87 -0.05 8.49
N PRO A 26 1.58 0.27 8.66
CA PRO A 26 0.69 -0.68 9.35
C PRO A 26 0.52 -1.92 8.47
N LYS A 27 0.33 -3.06 9.11
CA LYS A 27 0.04 -4.28 8.38
C LYS A 27 -1.43 -4.25 7.96
N PRO A 28 -1.74 -4.46 6.66
CA PRO A 28 -3.14 -4.48 6.24
C PRO A 28 -3.86 -5.69 6.83
N LYS A 29 -5.17 -5.60 6.92
CA LYS A 29 -5.98 -6.68 7.47
C LYS A 29 -6.01 -7.91 6.58
N SER A 30 -5.79 -7.73 5.28
CA SER A 30 -5.83 -8.82 4.30
C SER A 30 -4.41 -9.28 3.98
N ASP A 31 -4.25 -10.58 3.79
CA ASP A 31 -2.99 -11.18 3.39
C ASP A 31 -3.06 -11.76 1.97
N TYR A 32 -4.00 -11.26 1.16
CA TYR A 32 -4.19 -11.68 -0.23
C TYR A 32 -3.75 -10.54 -1.14
N GLY A 33 -2.73 -10.76 -1.96
CA GLY A 33 -2.25 -9.67 -2.78
C GLY A 33 -1.10 -10.06 -3.69
N ASN A 34 -0.35 -9.05 -4.11
CA ASN A 34 0.80 -9.22 -4.99
C ASN A 34 1.89 -8.24 -4.57
N ILE A 35 3.07 -8.75 -4.26
CA ILE A 35 4.23 -7.93 -3.93
C ILE A 35 5.02 -7.72 -5.22
N SER A 36 4.98 -6.48 -5.73
CA SER A 36 5.64 -6.15 -6.99
C SER A 36 7.11 -5.79 -6.80
N SER A 37 7.44 -5.19 -5.66
CA SER A 37 8.82 -4.85 -5.34
C SER A 37 8.96 -4.81 -3.83
N SER A 38 10.06 -5.34 -3.33
CA SER A 38 10.32 -5.34 -1.89
C SER A 38 11.81 -5.23 -1.65
N SER A 39 12.23 -4.16 -1.00
CA SER A 39 13.60 -3.93 -0.58
C SER A 39 13.56 -3.11 0.71
N ASP A 40 14.73 -2.80 1.27
CA ASP A 40 14.77 -1.98 2.47
C ASP A 40 14.43 -0.51 2.22
N THR A 41 14.44 -0.07 0.97
CA THR A 41 14.17 1.33 0.63
C THR A 41 12.90 1.53 -0.17
N CYS A 42 12.26 0.46 -0.65
CA CYS A 42 11.07 0.59 -1.48
C CYS A 42 10.20 -0.66 -1.35
N LEU A 43 8.91 -0.44 -1.21
CA LEU A 43 7.92 -1.52 -1.25
C LEU A 43 6.78 -1.10 -2.14
N ILE A 44 6.41 -1.96 -3.08
CA ILE A 44 5.25 -1.77 -3.94
C ILE A 44 4.41 -3.04 -3.85
N ILE A 45 3.16 -2.89 -3.41
CA ILE A 45 2.32 -4.04 -3.13
C ILE A 45 0.87 -3.71 -3.46
N TYR A 46 0.15 -4.70 -3.98
CA TYR A 46 -1.29 -4.65 -4.17
C TYR A 46 -1.93 -5.59 -3.17
N ILE A 47 -2.97 -5.12 -2.48
CA ILE A 47 -3.69 -5.92 -1.48
C ILE A 47 -5.14 -6.06 -1.93
N GLY A 48 -5.59 -7.29 -2.05
CA GLY A 48 -6.98 -7.60 -2.39
C GLY A 48 -7.84 -7.78 -1.16
N ASN A 49 -9.12 -7.99 -1.38
CA ASN A 49 -10.10 -8.17 -0.29
C ASN A 49 -10.12 -7.01 0.68
N MET A 50 -9.93 -5.79 0.16
CA MET A 50 -9.97 -4.55 0.92
C MET A 50 -11.02 -3.63 0.31
N THR A 51 -12.06 -3.33 1.07
CA THR A 51 -13.12 -2.43 0.63
C THR A 51 -12.69 -0.98 0.74
N MET A 52 -13.55 -0.05 0.28
CA MET A 52 -13.31 1.38 0.47
C MET A 52 -13.18 1.72 1.96
N ASP A 53 -13.98 1.09 2.81
CA ASP A 53 -13.90 1.31 4.24
C ASP A 53 -12.56 0.81 4.79
N ASP A 54 -12.09 -0.32 4.29
CA ASP A 54 -10.79 -0.86 4.68
C ASP A 54 -9.66 0.04 4.24
N TYR A 55 -9.77 0.62 3.04
CA TYR A 55 -8.82 1.61 2.55
C TYR A 55 -8.76 2.82 3.50
N ALA A 56 -9.93 3.36 3.86
CA ALA A 56 -9.98 4.53 4.74
C ALA A 56 -9.38 4.22 6.11
N GLU A 57 -9.64 3.04 6.63
CA GLU A 57 -9.09 2.60 7.90
C GLU A 57 -7.56 2.47 7.81
N TYR A 58 -7.06 1.93 6.71
CA TYR A 58 -5.62 1.80 6.50
C TYR A 58 -4.94 3.16 6.44
N VAL A 59 -5.56 4.12 5.75
CA VAL A 59 -5.05 5.49 5.68
C VAL A 59 -4.95 6.09 7.08
N ASN A 60 -5.98 5.90 7.91
CA ASN A 60 -5.95 6.40 9.28
C ASN A 60 -4.80 5.79 10.06
N GLU A 61 -4.52 4.52 9.85
CA GLU A 61 -3.41 3.85 10.51
C GLU A 61 -2.07 4.39 10.04
N CYS A 62 -1.94 4.73 8.76
CA CYS A 62 -0.74 5.39 8.24
C CYS A 62 -0.52 6.74 8.90
N ILE A 63 -1.59 7.50 9.07
CA ILE A 63 -1.51 8.81 9.74
C ILE A 63 -1.03 8.63 11.18
N GLN A 64 -1.54 7.61 11.87
CA GLN A 64 -1.12 7.32 13.24
C GLN A 64 0.34 6.89 13.32
N LYS A 65 0.87 6.33 12.25
CA LYS A 65 2.28 5.96 12.16
C LYS A 65 3.20 7.14 11.87
N GLY A 66 2.65 8.32 11.63
CA GLY A 66 3.44 9.52 11.43
C GLY A 66 3.55 10.01 9.99
N PHE A 67 2.78 9.46 9.07
CA PHE A 67 2.78 9.92 7.68
C PHE A 67 1.78 11.06 7.54
N THR A 68 2.22 12.24 7.95
CA THR A 68 1.35 13.42 8.04
C THR A 68 1.90 14.67 7.35
N LYS A 69 3.15 14.62 6.86
CA LYS A 69 3.76 15.79 6.21
C LYS A 69 3.36 15.85 4.75
N ASP A 70 3.01 17.04 4.28
CA ASP A 70 2.57 17.26 2.89
C ASP A 70 1.44 16.32 2.51
N LEU A 71 0.54 16.08 3.46
CA LEU A 71 -0.53 15.11 3.31
C LEU A 71 -1.56 15.59 2.30
N SER A 72 -1.93 14.68 1.40
CA SER A 72 -3.02 14.88 0.46
C SER A 72 -3.91 13.66 0.50
N GLN A 73 -5.21 13.87 0.61
CA GLN A 73 -6.16 12.77 0.77
C GLN A 73 -7.44 13.06 0.03
N THR A 74 -7.90 12.09 -0.74
CA THR A 74 -9.21 12.09 -1.37
C THR A 74 -9.92 10.79 -1.02
N ASP A 75 -11.09 10.55 -1.62
CA ASP A 75 -11.87 9.35 -1.34
C ASP A 75 -11.13 8.05 -1.70
N ASP A 76 -10.22 8.11 -2.67
CA ASP A 76 -9.54 6.92 -3.16
C ASP A 76 -8.03 7.08 -3.29
N HIS A 77 -7.47 8.16 -2.77
CA HIS A 77 -6.06 8.46 -2.94
C HIS A 77 -5.52 9.16 -1.69
N TYR A 78 -4.36 8.73 -1.22
CA TYR A 78 -3.70 9.32 -0.07
C TYR A 78 -2.20 9.27 -0.28
N HIS A 79 -1.50 10.37 -0.04
CA HIS A 79 -0.06 10.34 0.06
C HIS A 79 0.40 11.31 1.14
N ALA A 80 1.53 10.98 1.75
CA ALA A 80 2.13 11.81 2.78
C ALA A 80 3.55 11.35 3.03
N ASP A 81 4.29 12.20 3.74
CA ASP A 81 5.66 11.90 4.14
C ASP A 81 5.71 11.77 5.66
N ASN A 82 6.68 10.99 6.14
CA ASN A 82 6.95 10.95 7.57
C ASN A 82 8.15 11.87 7.90
N ALA A 83 8.50 11.94 9.18
CA ALA A 83 9.56 12.84 9.66
C ALA A 83 10.94 12.43 9.13
N ASP A 84 11.10 11.17 8.75
CA ASP A 84 12.38 10.64 8.29
C ASP A 84 12.56 10.72 6.78
N GLY A 85 11.60 11.31 6.06
CA GLY A 85 11.73 11.52 4.64
C GLY A 85 11.19 10.38 3.77
N TYR A 86 10.49 9.42 4.36
CA TYR A 86 9.83 8.38 3.57
C TYR A 86 8.49 8.86 3.04
N HIS A 87 8.17 8.42 1.82
CA HIS A 87 6.94 8.80 1.13
C HIS A 87 6.02 7.60 1.02
N VAL A 88 4.77 7.74 1.43
CA VAL A 88 3.78 6.68 1.28
C VAL A 88 2.68 7.13 0.34
N LEU A 89 2.24 6.21 -0.51
CA LEU A 89 1.11 6.38 -1.41
C LEU A 89 0.18 5.20 -1.22
N VAL A 90 -1.11 5.48 -0.99
CA VAL A 90 -2.13 4.45 -0.86
C VAL A 90 -3.30 4.82 -1.74
N GLU A 91 -3.71 3.91 -2.62
CA GLU A 91 -4.81 4.16 -3.54
C GLU A 91 -5.78 2.99 -3.54
N TYR A 92 -7.08 3.31 -3.52
CA TYR A 92 -8.08 2.30 -3.78
C TYR A 92 -8.26 2.18 -5.30
N ARG A 93 -7.99 1.00 -5.85
CA ARG A 93 -7.96 0.79 -7.29
C ARG A 93 -9.24 0.14 -7.82
N GLY A 94 -10.27 0.00 -7.01
CA GLY A 94 -11.49 -0.69 -7.40
C GLY A 94 -11.38 -2.19 -7.18
N PHE A 95 -12.50 -2.89 -7.28
CA PHE A 95 -12.54 -4.36 -7.14
C PHE A 95 -11.89 -4.83 -5.84
N ASN A 96 -12.11 -4.08 -4.76
CA ASN A 96 -11.59 -4.39 -3.43
C ASN A 96 -10.06 -4.54 -3.41
N THR A 97 -9.38 -3.73 -4.22
CA THR A 97 -7.92 -3.76 -4.33
C THR A 97 -7.32 -2.42 -3.94
N VAL A 98 -6.34 -2.47 -3.06
CA VAL A 98 -5.62 -1.28 -2.60
C VAL A 98 -4.17 -1.38 -3.04
N PHE A 99 -3.65 -0.30 -3.61
CA PHE A 99 -2.25 -0.18 -4.01
C PHE A 99 -1.51 0.57 -2.92
N ILE A 100 -0.36 0.04 -2.49
CA ILE A 100 0.46 0.65 -1.45
C ILE A 100 1.88 0.74 -1.97
N ARG A 101 2.47 1.94 -1.87
CA ARG A 101 3.87 2.15 -2.20
C ARG A 101 4.51 2.99 -1.11
N ILE A 102 5.70 2.59 -0.68
CA ILE A 102 6.53 3.41 0.21
C ILE A 102 7.95 3.41 -0.31
N ASP A 103 8.58 4.59 -0.31
CA ASP A 103 10.00 4.72 -0.68
C ASP A 103 10.60 5.93 0.06
N ASP A 104 11.90 6.05 -0.03
CA ASP A 104 12.62 7.20 0.57
C ASP A 104 13.01 8.28 -0.43
#